data_6a1913063c2ff545ae6eebe864f34aa9
#
_entry.id   6a1913063c2ff545ae6eebe864f34aa9
#
_cell.length_a   1.000
_cell.length_b   1.000
_cell.length_c   1.000
_cell.angle_alpha   90.00
_cell.angle_beta   90.00
_cell.angle_gamma   90.00
#
_symmetry.space_group_name_H-M   'P 1'
#
loop_
_entity.id
_entity.type
_entity.pdbx_description
1 polymer ?
#
loop_
_entity_poly.entity_id
_entity_poly.type
_entity_poly.pdbx_seq_one_letter_code
_entity_poly.pdbx_strand_id
1 'polypeptide(L)'
;MTLMIASTFGDAPNQATGVDLIEFRIDGPPTDEVVNNIPATLASSPCPAIVTCRSMHEGGLFDGSEEERVAMYNAALTCENPPRYIDVEYETLIRHPLLLDALELGDTGVILSWHDMRGRPNDLLQRAAAMQDVPNVDVVKMVWSARSLRDNLEAFSLLQSRMQPMIAMCMGEYGLMSRVLAPKFGGFAVYCALEEHELTAPNQPTVHDLQDTYRFNDINSETQVYGVIGNNVEHSLGPAFHNEAFRNQAINAVYLPLHINKEWEQLKATMLELTNNESLSFSGASVTIPHKTNMMRLAEHQDEMCKAVGATNTITNDQGTLSATNTDVQAIKELVNEASHALVLGSGGVARSALAALQSLNIPTTIVARNVEKRDELCNIFGCTPWDSSTQTIDLIINCTPVGMIGSSDELASPLDTLELNIELHKDVTVFDTVYSPKETPLISGASSVGCKIIFGETMFNKQAELQQAFWVR
;
A
#
# COMPACT_ATOMS: atom_id res chain seq x y z
N MET A 1 0.03 0.71 -23.88
CA MET A 1 0.92 1.03 -22.75
C MET A 1 0.22 2.09 -21.91
N THR A 2 0.13 1.93 -20.61
CA THR A 2 -0.46 2.92 -19.71
C THR A 2 0.58 4.00 -19.42
N LEU A 3 0.21 5.28 -19.59
CA LEU A 3 1.12 6.40 -19.42
C LEU A 3 1.31 6.76 -17.95
N MET A 4 2.46 7.32 -17.59
CA MET A 4 2.71 7.94 -16.30
C MET A 4 2.66 9.47 -16.44
N ILE A 5 1.85 10.11 -15.60
CA ILE A 5 1.65 11.56 -15.55
C ILE A 5 2.16 12.07 -14.21
N ALA A 6 3.11 13.00 -14.22
CA ALA A 6 3.47 13.74 -13.01
C ALA A 6 2.75 15.07 -12.98
N SER A 7 2.20 15.45 -11.82
CA SER A 7 1.53 16.75 -11.61
C SER A 7 2.46 17.71 -10.87
N THR A 8 2.48 18.97 -11.29
CA THR A 8 3.25 20.04 -10.65
C THR A 8 2.42 21.32 -10.49
N PHE A 9 2.76 22.11 -9.47
CA PHE A 9 2.27 23.47 -9.30
C PHE A 9 3.41 24.45 -9.60
N GLY A 10 3.22 25.36 -10.55
CA GLY A 10 4.21 26.40 -10.90
C GLY A 10 5.16 25.99 -12.01
N ASP A 11 6.47 26.13 -11.80
CA ASP A 11 7.48 25.98 -12.84
C ASP A 11 7.62 24.54 -13.33
N ALA A 12 8.06 24.37 -14.58
CA ALA A 12 8.38 23.07 -15.12
C ALA A 12 9.57 22.43 -14.37
N PRO A 13 9.48 21.13 -14.04
CA PRO A 13 10.60 20.44 -13.41
C PRO A 13 11.79 20.38 -14.37
N ASN A 14 13.00 20.48 -13.85
CA ASN A 14 14.24 20.44 -14.66
C ASN A 14 14.43 19.10 -15.39
N GLN A 15 13.84 18.03 -14.87
CA GLN A 15 13.87 16.70 -15.46
C GLN A 15 12.53 15.99 -15.22
N ALA A 16 12.09 15.23 -16.20
CA ALA A 16 10.89 14.38 -16.12
C ALA A 16 11.25 12.91 -16.43
N THR A 17 12.33 12.44 -15.84
CA THR A 17 12.81 11.08 -16.08
C THR A 17 11.73 10.08 -15.63
N GLY A 18 11.30 9.25 -16.56
CA GLY A 18 10.38 8.15 -16.27
C GLY A 18 8.90 8.49 -16.33
N VAL A 19 8.49 9.72 -16.72
CA VAL A 19 7.09 10.07 -17.01
C VAL A 19 6.89 10.37 -18.48
N ASP A 20 5.65 10.15 -18.95
CA ASP A 20 5.28 10.38 -20.36
C ASP A 20 4.68 11.77 -20.58
N LEU A 21 4.03 12.32 -19.54
CA LEU A 21 3.34 13.61 -19.56
C LEU A 21 3.56 14.35 -18.23
N ILE A 22 3.58 15.70 -18.31
CA ILE A 22 3.51 16.55 -17.12
C ILE A 22 2.19 17.29 -17.11
N GLU A 23 1.47 17.20 -15.98
CA GLU A 23 0.30 18.02 -15.72
C GLU A 23 0.71 19.31 -15.00
N PHE A 24 0.49 20.43 -15.65
CA PHE A 24 0.65 21.75 -15.05
C PHE A 24 -0.66 22.21 -14.44
N ARG A 25 -0.65 22.41 -13.13
CA ARG A 25 -1.78 22.93 -12.35
C ARG A 25 -1.75 24.45 -12.40
N ILE A 26 -2.69 25.02 -13.16
CA ILE A 26 -2.85 26.46 -13.33
C ILE A 26 -3.99 27.04 -12.49
N ASP A 27 -4.51 26.29 -11.54
CA ASP A 27 -5.66 26.64 -10.71
C ASP A 27 -5.33 27.63 -9.56
N GLY A 28 -4.24 28.37 -9.66
CA GLY A 28 -3.98 29.54 -8.81
C GLY A 28 -4.90 30.74 -9.12
N PRO A 29 -4.78 31.86 -8.37
CA PRO A 29 -5.55 33.07 -8.67
C PRO A 29 -5.35 33.51 -10.11
N PRO A 30 -6.43 33.82 -10.88
CA PRO A 30 -6.35 34.18 -12.31
C PRO A 30 -5.83 35.62 -12.53
N THR A 31 -4.60 35.90 -12.09
CA THR A 31 -3.95 37.20 -12.31
C THR A 31 -3.33 37.29 -13.68
N ASP A 32 -3.19 38.51 -14.21
CA ASP A 32 -2.52 38.75 -15.50
C ASP A 32 -1.11 38.16 -15.53
N GLU A 33 -0.41 38.15 -14.39
CA GLU A 33 0.92 37.56 -14.24
C GLU A 33 0.88 36.04 -14.46
N VAL A 34 -0.06 35.33 -13.84
CA VAL A 34 -0.25 33.88 -13.98
C VAL A 34 -0.60 33.53 -15.43
N VAL A 35 -1.58 34.22 -16.01
CA VAL A 35 -2.02 34.00 -17.39
C VAL A 35 -0.87 34.22 -18.39
N ASN A 36 -0.12 35.31 -18.24
CA ASN A 36 0.99 35.63 -19.12
C ASN A 36 2.20 34.69 -18.97
N ASN A 37 2.34 33.99 -17.85
CA ASN A 37 3.44 33.05 -17.62
C ASN A 37 3.16 31.63 -18.17
N ILE A 38 1.90 31.27 -18.42
CA ILE A 38 1.52 29.93 -18.93
C ILE A 38 2.32 29.53 -20.19
N PRO A 39 2.47 30.37 -21.24
CA PRO A 39 3.25 30.02 -22.41
C PRO A 39 4.73 29.72 -22.12
N ALA A 40 5.34 30.47 -21.21
CA ALA A 40 6.74 30.28 -20.84
C ALA A 40 6.93 28.96 -20.06
N THR A 41 6.01 28.65 -19.16
CA THR A 41 5.98 27.37 -18.41
C THR A 41 5.86 26.18 -19.38
N LEU A 42 4.93 26.24 -20.34
CA LEU A 42 4.77 25.18 -21.34
C LEU A 42 5.98 25.02 -22.25
N ALA A 43 6.61 26.13 -22.66
CA ALA A 43 7.83 26.11 -23.49
C ALA A 43 9.02 25.46 -22.78
N SER A 44 9.06 25.46 -21.44
CA SER A 44 10.10 24.84 -20.62
C SER A 44 9.80 23.37 -20.25
N SER A 45 8.63 22.82 -20.63
CA SER A 45 8.26 21.45 -20.30
C SER A 45 9.21 20.44 -20.96
N PRO A 46 9.81 19.50 -20.20
CA PRO A 46 10.72 18.49 -20.74
C PRO A 46 10.00 17.37 -21.52
N CYS A 47 8.67 17.27 -21.44
CA CYS A 47 7.85 16.31 -22.18
C CYS A 47 6.47 16.91 -22.49
N PRO A 48 5.61 16.25 -23.30
CA PRO A 48 4.28 16.77 -23.61
C PRO A 48 3.45 17.11 -22.38
N ALA A 49 2.74 18.23 -22.40
CA ALA A 49 2.05 18.81 -21.26
C ALA A 49 0.54 18.48 -21.22
N ILE A 50 -0.01 18.44 -20.03
CA ILE A 50 -1.44 18.58 -19.73
C ILE A 50 -1.60 19.89 -18.97
N VAL A 51 -2.63 20.67 -19.29
CA VAL A 51 -2.97 21.88 -18.53
C VAL A 51 -4.28 21.65 -17.79
N THR A 52 -4.28 21.87 -16.48
CA THR A 52 -5.42 21.64 -15.59
C THR A 52 -5.70 22.88 -14.76
N CYS A 53 -6.93 23.38 -14.82
CA CYS A 53 -7.47 24.42 -13.94
C CYS A 53 -8.55 23.83 -13.04
N ARG A 54 -8.13 23.22 -11.93
CA ARG A 54 -9.00 22.46 -11.03
C ARG A 54 -9.77 23.37 -10.08
N SER A 55 -11.10 23.22 -10.04
CA SER A 55 -11.95 23.95 -9.12
C SER A 55 -11.78 23.52 -7.66
N MET A 56 -12.11 24.42 -6.74
CA MET A 56 -12.14 24.09 -5.30
C MET A 56 -13.14 22.96 -5.00
N HIS A 57 -14.20 22.80 -5.77
CA HIS A 57 -15.19 21.73 -5.59
C HIS A 57 -14.64 20.33 -5.84
N GLU A 58 -13.63 20.22 -6.71
CA GLU A 58 -12.94 18.96 -7.06
C GLU A 58 -11.52 18.89 -6.47
N GLY A 59 -11.27 19.62 -5.38
CA GLY A 59 -10.01 19.54 -4.63
C GLY A 59 -8.87 20.39 -5.19
N GLY A 60 -9.17 21.35 -6.09
CA GLY A 60 -8.22 22.35 -6.59
C GLY A 60 -8.26 23.67 -5.82
N LEU A 61 -7.67 24.70 -6.43
CA LEU A 61 -7.54 26.03 -5.86
C LEU A 61 -8.28 27.11 -6.65
N PHE A 62 -8.83 26.78 -7.82
CA PHE A 62 -9.51 27.76 -8.67
C PHE A 62 -10.87 28.14 -8.11
N ASP A 63 -11.06 29.45 -7.87
CA ASP A 63 -12.28 30.07 -7.39
C ASP A 63 -12.76 31.25 -8.29
N GLY A 64 -12.12 31.41 -9.47
CA GLY A 64 -12.47 32.44 -10.44
C GLY A 64 -13.76 32.15 -11.24
N SER A 65 -14.07 33.08 -12.17
CA SER A 65 -15.18 32.92 -13.11
C SER A 65 -14.84 31.96 -14.25
N GLU A 66 -15.85 31.47 -14.98
CA GLU A 66 -15.64 30.62 -16.15
C GLU A 66 -14.99 31.39 -17.33
N GLU A 67 -15.24 32.70 -17.45
CA GLU A 67 -14.56 33.57 -18.41
C GLU A 67 -13.06 33.64 -18.14
N GLU A 68 -12.65 33.77 -16.88
CA GLU A 68 -11.25 33.74 -16.47
C GLU A 68 -10.61 32.38 -16.74
N ARG A 69 -11.34 31.28 -16.46
CA ARG A 69 -10.87 29.92 -16.77
C ARG A 69 -10.65 29.71 -18.26
N VAL A 70 -11.59 30.16 -19.11
CA VAL A 70 -11.47 30.14 -20.57
C VAL A 70 -10.24 30.93 -21.03
N ALA A 71 -10.02 32.13 -20.46
CA ALA A 71 -8.84 32.93 -20.78
C ALA A 71 -7.54 32.21 -20.44
N MET A 72 -7.47 31.54 -19.28
CA MET A 72 -6.28 30.75 -18.87
C MET A 72 -6.03 29.56 -19.82
N TYR A 73 -7.07 28.81 -20.20
CA TYR A 73 -6.93 27.73 -21.18
C TYR A 73 -6.51 28.26 -22.55
N ASN A 74 -7.13 29.34 -23.05
CA ASN A 74 -6.78 29.90 -24.36
C ASN A 74 -5.36 30.47 -24.38
N ALA A 75 -4.84 31.00 -23.27
CA ALA A 75 -3.43 31.38 -23.17
C ALA A 75 -2.49 30.17 -23.35
N ALA A 76 -2.88 28.99 -22.86
CA ALA A 76 -2.14 27.75 -23.07
C ALA A 76 -2.30 27.20 -24.51
N LEU A 77 -3.52 27.26 -25.06
CA LEU A 77 -3.87 26.67 -26.35
C LEU A 77 -3.30 27.44 -27.56
N THR A 78 -3.16 28.76 -27.43
CA THR A 78 -2.70 29.64 -28.53
C THR A 78 -1.21 29.94 -28.48
N CYS A 79 -0.47 29.39 -27.52
CA CYS A 79 0.98 29.59 -27.46
C CYS A 79 1.74 28.77 -28.53
N GLU A 80 3.04 29.03 -28.70
CA GLU A 80 3.90 28.33 -29.67
C GLU A 80 4.00 26.82 -29.42
N ASN A 81 3.94 26.41 -28.14
CA ASN A 81 4.00 25.02 -27.70
C ASN A 81 2.70 24.65 -26.93
N PRO A 82 1.57 24.41 -27.61
CA PRO A 82 0.33 24.09 -26.95
C PRO A 82 0.41 22.74 -26.23
N PRO A 83 -0.37 22.55 -25.16
CA PRO A 83 -0.36 21.29 -24.41
C PRO A 83 -0.91 20.13 -25.26
N ARG A 84 -0.50 18.91 -24.95
CA ARG A 84 -1.05 17.71 -25.58
C ARG A 84 -2.50 17.49 -25.18
N TYR A 85 -2.87 17.84 -23.95
CA TYR A 85 -4.22 17.76 -23.42
C TYR A 85 -4.54 18.96 -22.52
N ILE A 86 -5.82 19.29 -22.45
CA ILE A 86 -6.39 20.06 -21.34
C ILE A 86 -7.32 19.16 -20.52
N ASP A 87 -7.36 19.38 -19.22
CA ASP A 87 -8.27 18.66 -18.30
C ASP A 87 -9.46 19.57 -17.95
N VAL A 88 -10.65 19.22 -18.43
CA VAL A 88 -11.89 19.94 -18.21
C VAL A 88 -12.82 19.14 -17.31
N GLU A 89 -13.38 19.78 -16.28
CA GLU A 89 -14.26 19.13 -15.32
C GLU A 89 -15.66 18.88 -15.90
N TYR A 90 -16.18 17.67 -15.72
CA TYR A 90 -17.51 17.28 -16.16
C TYR A 90 -18.62 18.15 -15.53
N GLU A 91 -18.54 18.41 -14.23
CA GLU A 91 -19.49 19.27 -13.52
C GLU A 91 -19.50 20.73 -14.05
N THR A 92 -18.33 21.20 -14.48
CA THR A 92 -18.21 22.52 -15.13
C THR A 92 -18.87 22.50 -16.50
N LEU A 93 -18.61 21.45 -17.29
CA LEU A 93 -19.22 21.34 -18.62
C LEU A 93 -20.75 21.22 -18.57
N ILE A 94 -21.32 20.52 -17.57
CA ILE A 94 -22.78 20.48 -17.37
C ILE A 94 -23.35 21.87 -17.10
N ARG A 95 -22.68 22.68 -16.29
CA ARG A 95 -23.12 24.04 -15.96
C ARG A 95 -22.91 25.03 -17.11
N HIS A 96 -21.87 24.82 -17.91
CA HIS A 96 -21.46 25.66 -19.03
C HIS A 96 -21.29 24.83 -20.31
N PRO A 97 -22.41 24.39 -20.96
CA PRO A 97 -22.35 23.46 -22.10
C PRO A 97 -21.56 23.94 -23.31
N LEU A 98 -21.38 25.27 -23.45
CA LEU A 98 -20.62 25.88 -24.54
C LEU A 98 -19.15 26.09 -24.20
N LEU A 99 -18.67 25.56 -23.07
CA LEU A 99 -17.28 25.76 -22.63
C LEU A 99 -16.28 25.28 -23.68
N LEU A 100 -16.46 24.07 -24.21
CA LEU A 100 -15.54 23.51 -25.21
C LEU A 100 -15.55 24.31 -26.53
N ASP A 101 -16.70 24.89 -26.90
CA ASP A 101 -16.83 25.73 -28.09
C ASP A 101 -16.11 27.09 -27.94
N ALA A 102 -15.90 27.54 -26.71
CA ALA A 102 -15.18 28.76 -26.38
C ALA A 102 -13.64 28.60 -26.35
N LEU A 103 -13.14 27.35 -26.43
CA LEU A 103 -11.72 27.02 -26.38
C LEU A 103 -11.14 26.87 -27.78
N GLU A 104 -9.96 27.44 -28.01
CA GLU A 104 -9.21 27.34 -29.26
C GLU A 104 -8.36 26.06 -29.31
N LEU A 105 -9.01 24.89 -29.26
CA LEU A 105 -8.37 23.57 -29.05
C LEU A 105 -7.28 23.21 -30.07
N GLY A 106 -7.46 23.58 -31.35
CA GLY A 106 -6.52 23.15 -32.41
C GLY A 106 -6.36 21.61 -32.40
N ASP A 107 -5.10 21.15 -32.25
CA ASP A 107 -4.77 19.72 -32.14
C ASP A 107 -4.66 19.21 -30.67
N THR A 108 -5.00 20.04 -29.69
CA THR A 108 -5.00 19.68 -28.26
C THR A 108 -6.19 18.81 -27.92
N GLY A 109 -5.96 17.65 -27.30
CA GLY A 109 -6.99 16.74 -26.84
C GLY A 109 -7.64 17.19 -25.53
N VAL A 110 -8.82 16.64 -25.25
CA VAL A 110 -9.61 16.93 -24.05
C VAL A 110 -9.66 15.70 -23.12
N ILE A 111 -9.21 15.89 -21.90
CA ILE A 111 -9.46 14.97 -20.77
C ILE A 111 -10.70 15.50 -20.04
N LEU A 112 -11.81 14.77 -20.09
CA LEU A 112 -13.00 15.09 -19.31
C LEU A 112 -12.87 14.42 -17.95
N SER A 113 -12.73 15.21 -16.90
CA SER A 113 -12.43 14.71 -15.56
C SER A 113 -13.59 14.90 -14.59
N TRP A 114 -13.62 14.03 -13.59
CA TRP A 114 -14.50 14.12 -12.45
C TRP A 114 -13.84 13.55 -11.19
N HIS A 115 -13.95 14.28 -10.07
CA HIS A 115 -13.34 13.91 -8.80
C HIS A 115 -14.38 13.95 -7.67
N ASP A 116 -14.42 12.89 -6.84
CA ASP A 116 -15.16 12.91 -5.57
C ASP A 116 -14.20 12.73 -4.38
N MET A 117 -13.98 13.82 -3.65
CA MET A 117 -13.11 13.86 -2.48
C MET A 117 -13.71 13.20 -1.23
N ARG A 118 -15.02 12.85 -1.26
CA ARG A 118 -15.75 12.30 -0.12
C ARG A 118 -15.82 10.78 -0.13
N GLY A 119 -15.73 10.18 -1.31
CA GLY A 119 -15.80 8.74 -1.45
C GLY A 119 -16.44 8.27 -2.76
N ARG A 120 -16.71 7.01 -2.86
CA ARG A 120 -17.35 6.40 -4.01
C ARG A 120 -18.80 6.89 -4.12
N PRO A 121 -19.21 7.50 -5.25
CA PRO A 121 -20.59 7.98 -5.45
C PRO A 121 -21.57 6.83 -5.70
N ASN A 122 -22.85 7.06 -5.39
CA ASN A 122 -23.89 6.04 -5.62
C ASN A 122 -24.20 5.85 -7.12
N ASP A 123 -23.99 6.88 -7.94
CA ASP A 123 -24.28 6.94 -9.38
C ASP A 123 -23.05 6.70 -10.26
N LEU A 124 -21.99 6.08 -9.73
CA LEU A 124 -20.69 5.90 -10.41
C LEU A 124 -20.83 5.41 -11.85
N LEU A 125 -21.57 4.33 -12.08
CA LEU A 125 -21.75 3.74 -13.43
C LEU A 125 -22.55 4.63 -14.37
N GLN A 126 -23.59 5.29 -13.86
CA GLN A 126 -24.41 6.23 -14.66
C GLN A 126 -23.57 7.44 -15.07
N ARG A 127 -22.76 7.96 -14.16
CA ARG A 127 -21.84 9.07 -14.42
C ARG A 127 -20.78 8.68 -15.44
N ALA A 128 -20.17 7.49 -15.29
CA ALA A 128 -19.22 6.97 -16.25
C ALA A 128 -19.79 6.87 -17.67
N ALA A 129 -21.00 6.37 -17.80
CA ALA A 129 -21.70 6.31 -19.09
C ALA A 129 -21.96 7.71 -19.65
N ALA A 130 -22.50 8.62 -18.83
CA ALA A 130 -22.79 10.00 -19.25
C ALA A 130 -21.53 10.77 -19.69
N MET A 131 -20.40 10.56 -19.01
CA MET A 131 -19.12 11.19 -19.41
C MET A 131 -18.58 10.62 -20.72
N GLN A 132 -18.76 9.33 -20.98
CA GLN A 132 -18.35 8.70 -22.25
C GLN A 132 -19.23 9.11 -23.44
N ASP A 133 -20.46 9.59 -23.20
CA ASP A 133 -21.35 10.08 -24.25
C ASP A 133 -21.07 11.56 -24.63
N VAL A 134 -20.19 12.25 -23.92
CA VAL A 134 -19.85 13.66 -24.25
C VAL A 134 -19.00 13.71 -25.53
N PRO A 135 -19.43 14.45 -26.54
CA PRO A 135 -18.67 14.55 -27.79
C PRO A 135 -17.38 15.36 -27.63
N ASN A 136 -16.41 15.12 -28.52
CA ASN A 136 -15.11 15.80 -28.57
C ASN A 136 -14.25 15.63 -27.30
N VAL A 137 -14.38 14.48 -26.64
CA VAL A 137 -13.59 14.07 -25.49
C VAL A 137 -12.67 12.92 -25.91
N ASP A 138 -11.39 13.07 -25.69
CA ASP A 138 -10.36 12.05 -26.03
C ASP A 138 -10.14 11.05 -24.91
N VAL A 139 -10.23 11.51 -23.65
CA VAL A 139 -9.98 10.68 -22.45
C VAL A 139 -11.02 11.01 -21.37
N VAL A 140 -11.65 10.00 -20.80
CA VAL A 140 -12.47 10.16 -19.59
C VAL A 140 -11.63 9.86 -18.35
N LYS A 141 -11.68 10.75 -17.35
CA LYS A 141 -10.95 10.60 -16.07
C LYS A 141 -11.92 10.62 -14.89
N MET A 142 -11.96 9.53 -14.16
CA MET A 142 -12.81 9.39 -12.96
C MET A 142 -11.95 9.04 -11.75
N VAL A 143 -12.02 9.85 -10.71
CA VAL A 143 -11.21 9.72 -9.50
C VAL A 143 -12.07 9.90 -8.26
N TRP A 144 -11.94 9.03 -7.26
CA TRP A 144 -12.65 9.17 -5.99
C TRP A 144 -11.82 8.69 -4.81
N SER A 145 -12.13 9.20 -3.62
CA SER A 145 -11.52 8.74 -2.38
C SER A 145 -12.03 7.33 -2.05
N ALA A 146 -11.12 6.36 -1.90
CA ALA A 146 -11.48 5.02 -1.50
C ALA A 146 -11.84 4.95 -0.01
N ARG A 147 -12.91 4.27 0.34
CA ARG A 147 -13.34 3.97 1.71
C ARG A 147 -12.87 2.59 2.18
N SER A 148 -12.50 1.76 1.23
CA SER A 148 -11.95 0.42 1.46
C SER A 148 -11.16 -0.03 0.22
N LEU A 149 -10.36 -1.08 0.39
CA LEU A 149 -9.63 -1.71 -0.72
C LEU A 149 -10.54 -2.13 -1.88
N ARG A 150 -11.80 -2.49 -1.60
CA ARG A 150 -12.79 -2.96 -2.59
C ARG A 150 -13.19 -1.88 -3.60
N ASP A 151 -13.12 -0.60 -3.22
CA ASP A 151 -13.45 0.50 -4.14
C ASP A 151 -12.53 0.50 -5.39
N ASN A 152 -11.31 -0.08 -5.31
CA ASN A 152 -10.44 -0.24 -6.47
C ASN A 152 -10.97 -1.24 -7.51
N LEU A 153 -11.73 -2.26 -7.08
CA LEU A 153 -12.30 -3.25 -8.00
C LEU A 153 -13.33 -2.61 -8.94
N GLU A 154 -14.01 -1.56 -8.47
CA GLU A 154 -14.92 -0.78 -9.31
C GLU A 154 -14.17 0.08 -10.34
N ALA A 155 -12.99 0.63 -9.99
CA ALA A 155 -12.12 1.29 -10.96
C ALA A 155 -11.70 0.32 -12.07
N PHE A 156 -11.35 -0.91 -11.72
CA PHE A 156 -11.02 -1.94 -12.71
C PHE A 156 -12.22 -2.30 -13.60
N SER A 157 -13.41 -2.41 -13.03
CA SER A 157 -14.64 -2.67 -13.79
C SER A 157 -14.94 -1.57 -14.80
N LEU A 158 -14.72 -0.29 -14.42
CA LEU A 158 -14.83 0.84 -15.34
C LEU A 158 -13.81 0.76 -16.47
N LEU A 159 -12.54 0.46 -16.14
CA LEU A 159 -11.50 0.31 -17.16
C LEU A 159 -11.79 -0.84 -18.14
N GLN A 160 -12.36 -1.95 -17.65
CA GLN A 160 -12.73 -3.09 -18.50
C GLN A 160 -13.93 -2.80 -19.40
N SER A 161 -14.88 -1.98 -18.95
CA SER A 161 -16.10 -1.64 -19.70
C SER A 161 -15.99 -0.35 -20.51
N ARG A 162 -14.80 0.28 -20.58
CA ARG A 162 -14.60 1.54 -21.29
C ARG A 162 -14.87 1.44 -22.78
N MET A 163 -15.46 2.48 -23.35
CA MET A 163 -15.69 2.62 -24.79
C MET A 163 -14.63 3.52 -25.47
N GLN A 164 -13.85 4.26 -24.69
CA GLN A 164 -12.79 5.17 -25.13
C GLN A 164 -11.66 5.18 -24.10
N PRO A 165 -10.49 5.81 -24.37
CA PRO A 165 -9.42 5.94 -23.41
C PRO A 165 -9.94 6.45 -22.06
N MET A 166 -9.60 5.74 -20.97
CA MET A 166 -10.13 6.04 -19.64
C MET A 166 -9.05 5.96 -18.57
N ILE A 167 -9.11 6.89 -17.64
CA ILE A 167 -8.39 6.90 -16.37
C ILE A 167 -9.44 6.66 -15.28
N ALA A 168 -9.34 5.58 -14.53
CA ALA A 168 -10.19 5.33 -13.37
C ALA A 168 -9.30 4.90 -12.21
N MET A 169 -9.32 5.66 -11.12
CA MET A 169 -8.47 5.40 -9.96
C MET A 169 -9.07 5.89 -8.65
N CYS A 170 -8.60 5.30 -7.57
CA CYS A 170 -8.93 5.69 -6.22
C CYS A 170 -7.81 6.56 -5.61
N MET A 171 -8.21 7.45 -4.70
CA MET A 171 -7.32 8.26 -3.86
C MET A 171 -7.33 7.77 -2.41
N GLY A 172 -6.36 8.26 -1.63
CA GLY A 172 -6.24 8.03 -0.21
C GLY A 172 -5.59 6.68 0.12
N GLU A 173 -5.66 6.34 1.38
CA GLU A 173 -5.01 5.20 2.04
C GLU A 173 -5.25 3.84 1.35
N TYR A 174 -6.45 3.64 0.76
CA TYR A 174 -6.81 2.39 0.07
C TYR A 174 -6.58 2.45 -1.45
N GLY A 175 -6.14 3.58 -2.02
CA GLY A 175 -6.21 3.82 -3.47
C GLY A 175 -5.04 3.29 -4.29
N LEU A 176 -3.93 2.90 -3.67
CA LEU A 176 -2.69 2.53 -4.37
C LEU A 176 -2.89 1.39 -5.39
N MET A 177 -3.71 0.40 -5.04
CA MET A 177 -3.93 -0.78 -5.89
C MET A 177 -4.46 -0.40 -7.29
N SER A 178 -5.38 0.57 -7.41
CA SER A 178 -5.91 1.01 -8.69
C SER A 178 -4.89 1.76 -9.55
N ARG A 179 -3.92 2.41 -8.91
CA ARG A 179 -2.84 3.11 -9.62
C ARG A 179 -1.81 2.12 -10.16
N VAL A 180 -1.32 1.21 -9.31
CA VAL A 180 -0.30 0.23 -9.71
C VAL A 180 -0.86 -0.75 -10.75
N LEU A 181 -2.12 -1.20 -10.61
CA LEU A 181 -2.72 -2.17 -11.52
C LEU A 181 -3.41 -1.55 -12.74
N ALA A 182 -3.35 -0.23 -12.96
CA ALA A 182 -3.93 0.40 -14.13
C ALA A 182 -3.51 -0.25 -15.46
N PRO A 183 -2.22 -0.65 -15.69
CA PRO A 183 -1.81 -1.35 -16.91
C PRO A 183 -2.49 -2.70 -17.09
N LYS A 184 -2.71 -3.44 -16.01
CA LYS A 184 -3.37 -4.76 -16.06
C LYS A 184 -4.78 -4.67 -16.65
N PHE A 185 -5.49 -3.57 -16.35
CA PHE A 185 -6.86 -3.34 -16.81
C PHE A 185 -6.96 -2.38 -18.01
N GLY A 186 -5.83 -2.03 -18.60
CA GLY A 186 -5.75 -1.18 -19.79
C GLY A 186 -6.14 0.27 -19.55
N GLY A 187 -5.83 0.80 -18.36
CA GLY A 187 -5.97 2.23 -18.07
C GLY A 187 -5.15 3.08 -19.02
N PHE A 188 -5.64 4.26 -19.39
CA PHE A 188 -4.94 5.18 -20.28
C PHE A 188 -3.69 5.74 -19.63
N ALA A 189 -3.81 6.19 -18.38
CA ALA A 189 -2.70 6.76 -17.63
C ALA A 189 -2.89 6.62 -16.12
N VAL A 190 -1.82 6.85 -15.37
CA VAL A 190 -1.79 6.97 -13.92
C VAL A 190 -1.09 8.25 -13.50
N TYR A 191 -1.54 8.84 -12.41
CA TYR A 191 -0.92 10.02 -11.81
C TYR A 191 0.05 9.62 -10.69
N CYS A 192 1.27 10.16 -10.75
CA CYS A 192 2.34 9.97 -9.77
C CYS A 192 2.97 11.32 -9.40
N ALA A 193 3.81 11.32 -8.36
CA ALA A 193 4.65 12.47 -8.02
C ALA A 193 6.07 12.25 -8.54
N LEU A 194 6.78 13.32 -8.91
CA LEU A 194 8.20 13.23 -9.25
C LEU A 194 9.03 12.92 -8.00
N GLU A 195 8.74 13.62 -6.91
CA GLU A 195 9.43 13.52 -5.63
C GLU A 195 8.41 13.44 -4.48
N GLU A 196 8.82 12.90 -3.32
CA GLU A 196 7.95 12.77 -2.15
C GLU A 196 7.37 14.10 -1.64
N HIS A 197 8.07 15.21 -1.84
CA HIS A 197 7.61 16.54 -1.39
C HIS A 197 6.68 17.24 -2.40
N GLU A 198 6.45 16.66 -3.58
CA GLU A 198 5.62 17.21 -4.65
C GLU A 198 4.26 16.51 -4.79
N LEU A 199 3.78 15.87 -3.73
CA LEU A 199 2.49 15.18 -3.75
C LEU A 199 1.32 16.12 -4.03
N THR A 200 0.57 15.86 -5.08
CA THR A 200 -0.65 16.60 -5.45
C THR A 200 -1.93 15.92 -4.95
N ALA A 201 -1.81 14.69 -4.41
CA ALA A 201 -2.91 13.93 -3.80
C ALA A 201 -2.39 13.07 -2.63
N PRO A 202 -3.22 12.80 -1.61
CA PRO A 202 -2.83 11.93 -0.51
C PRO A 202 -2.43 10.52 -0.98
N ASN A 203 -1.32 10.00 -0.44
CA ASN A 203 -0.77 8.67 -0.73
C ASN A 203 -0.57 8.40 -2.25
N GLN A 204 -0.18 9.43 -2.98
CA GLN A 204 0.21 9.32 -4.37
C GLN A 204 1.60 8.65 -4.44
N PRO A 205 1.80 7.58 -5.22
CA PRO A 205 3.12 6.99 -5.39
C PRO A 205 4.04 7.93 -6.18
N THR A 206 5.33 7.85 -5.90
CA THR A 206 6.33 8.53 -6.75
C THR A 206 6.57 7.73 -8.04
N VAL A 207 7.23 8.36 -9.01
CA VAL A 207 7.72 7.67 -10.23
C VAL A 207 8.64 6.51 -9.84
N HIS A 208 9.52 6.75 -8.86
CA HIS A 208 10.43 5.72 -8.33
C HIS A 208 9.66 4.52 -7.74
N ASP A 209 8.62 4.76 -6.93
CA ASP A 209 7.78 3.69 -6.39
C ASP A 209 7.18 2.85 -7.52
N LEU A 210 6.58 3.50 -8.52
CA LEU A 210 5.93 2.80 -9.62
C LEU A 210 6.93 1.98 -10.45
N GLN A 211 8.08 2.56 -10.80
CA GLN A 211 9.06 1.91 -11.68
C GLN A 211 9.90 0.86 -10.97
N ASP A 212 10.48 1.21 -9.84
CA ASP A 212 11.48 0.38 -9.18
C ASP A 212 10.86 -0.62 -8.20
N THR A 213 9.89 -0.18 -7.38
CA THR A 213 9.24 -1.07 -6.42
C THR A 213 8.18 -1.93 -7.09
N TYR A 214 7.25 -1.33 -7.86
CA TYR A 214 6.11 -2.07 -8.43
C TYR A 214 6.32 -2.56 -9.86
N ARG A 215 7.40 -2.16 -10.53
CA ARG A 215 7.69 -2.59 -11.92
C ARG A 215 6.54 -2.28 -12.88
N PHE A 216 5.99 -1.09 -12.76
CA PHE A 216 4.77 -0.65 -13.44
C PHE A 216 4.75 -0.95 -14.94
N ASN A 217 5.89 -0.78 -15.61
CA ASN A 217 6.03 -1.01 -17.06
C ASN A 217 6.00 -2.49 -17.47
N ASP A 218 6.21 -3.42 -16.53
CA ASP A 218 6.15 -4.86 -16.78
C ASP A 218 4.74 -5.43 -16.56
N ILE A 219 3.85 -4.66 -15.89
CA ILE A 219 2.50 -5.10 -15.57
C ILE A 219 1.64 -5.20 -16.83
N ASN A 220 0.95 -6.33 -16.98
CA ASN A 220 0.06 -6.63 -18.11
C ASN A 220 -1.16 -7.45 -17.63
N SER A 221 -2.07 -7.82 -18.54
CA SER A 221 -3.30 -8.55 -18.22
C SER A 221 -3.08 -9.86 -17.47
N GLU A 222 -1.94 -10.52 -17.72
CA GLU A 222 -1.59 -11.83 -17.14
C GLU A 222 -0.83 -11.71 -15.81
N THR A 223 -0.50 -10.51 -15.36
CA THR A 223 0.26 -10.31 -14.13
C THR A 223 -0.51 -10.84 -12.92
N GLN A 224 0.09 -11.74 -12.16
CA GLN A 224 -0.45 -12.27 -10.92
C GLN A 224 -0.34 -11.21 -9.80
N VAL A 225 -1.34 -11.16 -8.94
CA VAL A 225 -1.39 -10.18 -7.84
C VAL A 225 -1.19 -10.88 -6.51
N TYR A 226 -0.16 -10.45 -5.81
CA TYR A 226 0.13 -10.81 -4.43
C TYR A 226 0.10 -9.56 -3.54
N GLY A 227 0.13 -9.75 -2.23
CA GLY A 227 0.24 -8.59 -1.35
C GLY A 227 0.41 -8.92 0.12
N VAL A 228 0.52 -7.87 0.95
CA VAL A 228 0.45 -8.00 2.41
C VAL A 228 -0.90 -7.50 2.91
N ILE A 229 -1.64 -8.40 3.57
CA ILE A 229 -2.95 -8.11 4.18
C ILE A 229 -2.74 -7.76 5.65
N GLY A 230 -3.16 -6.57 6.04
CA GLY A 230 -3.09 -6.08 7.42
C GLY A 230 -3.68 -4.70 7.56
N ASN A 231 -3.61 -4.17 8.78
CA ASN A 231 -3.89 -2.77 9.06
C ASN A 231 -2.55 -2.02 9.16
N ASN A 232 -2.42 -0.85 8.53
CA ASN A 232 -1.17 -0.07 8.46
C ASN A 232 -0.02 -0.87 7.79
N VAL A 233 -0.23 -1.28 6.54
CA VAL A 233 0.74 -2.06 5.74
C VAL A 233 1.56 -1.23 4.76
N GLU A 234 1.39 0.08 4.74
CA GLU A 234 2.02 1.03 3.82
C GLU A 234 3.56 1.05 3.98
N HIS A 235 4.04 0.86 5.21
CA HIS A 235 5.47 0.83 5.54
C HIS A 235 6.07 -0.58 5.57
N SER A 236 5.36 -1.57 5.02
CA SER A 236 5.86 -2.94 4.95
C SER A 236 7.07 -3.05 4.02
N LEU A 237 8.08 -3.81 4.44
CA LEU A 237 9.20 -4.19 3.57
C LEU A 237 8.80 -5.21 2.49
N GLY A 238 7.59 -5.76 2.58
CA GLY A 238 7.08 -6.80 1.66
C GLY A 238 7.14 -6.41 0.19
N PRO A 239 6.63 -5.23 -0.23
CA PRO A 239 6.66 -4.82 -1.64
C PRO A 239 8.07 -4.79 -2.22
N ALA A 240 9.04 -4.18 -1.52
CA ALA A 240 10.42 -4.13 -2.00
C ALA A 240 11.04 -5.52 -2.12
N PHE A 241 10.88 -6.36 -1.09
CA PHE A 241 11.45 -7.71 -1.06
C PHE A 241 10.83 -8.62 -2.14
N HIS A 242 9.50 -8.73 -2.16
CA HIS A 242 8.83 -9.72 -3.02
C HIS A 242 8.84 -9.32 -4.50
N ASN A 243 8.69 -8.03 -4.83
CA ASN A 243 8.79 -7.58 -6.22
C ASN A 243 10.20 -7.76 -6.78
N GLU A 244 11.24 -7.54 -5.96
CA GLU A 244 12.61 -7.84 -6.35
C GLU A 244 12.84 -9.35 -6.55
N ALA A 245 12.28 -10.20 -5.66
CA ALA A 245 12.34 -11.65 -5.81
C ALA A 245 11.61 -12.12 -7.08
N PHE A 246 10.45 -11.58 -7.40
CA PHE A 246 9.74 -11.87 -8.66
C PHE A 246 10.54 -11.43 -9.89
N ARG A 247 11.20 -10.25 -9.82
CA ARG A 247 12.10 -9.79 -10.90
C ARG A 247 13.22 -10.77 -11.14
N ASN A 248 13.93 -11.16 -10.09
CA ASN A 248 15.09 -12.05 -10.16
C ASN A 248 14.75 -13.45 -10.68
N GLN A 249 13.51 -13.90 -10.46
CA GLN A 249 12.99 -15.19 -10.92
C GLN A 249 12.24 -15.11 -12.25
N ALA A 250 12.15 -13.93 -12.87
CA ALA A 250 11.40 -13.66 -14.10
C ALA A 250 9.90 -14.07 -14.00
N ILE A 251 9.30 -13.90 -12.82
CA ILE A 251 7.88 -14.19 -12.56
C ILE A 251 7.06 -12.95 -12.89
N ASN A 252 6.01 -13.13 -13.71
CA ASN A 252 5.05 -12.08 -14.04
C ASN A 252 4.05 -11.90 -12.89
N ALA A 253 4.49 -11.23 -11.83
CA ALA A 253 3.70 -10.97 -10.64
C ALA A 253 4.06 -9.62 -10.03
N VAL A 254 3.12 -9.05 -9.27
CA VAL A 254 3.30 -7.83 -8.49
C VAL A 254 2.80 -8.05 -7.07
N TYR A 255 3.52 -7.48 -6.10
CA TYR A 255 3.18 -7.55 -4.68
C TYR A 255 2.87 -6.15 -4.14
N LEU A 256 1.70 -6.01 -3.50
CA LEU A 256 1.11 -4.74 -3.09
C LEU A 256 0.79 -4.71 -1.59
N PRO A 257 0.79 -3.54 -0.93
CA PRO A 257 0.11 -3.38 0.35
C PRO A 257 -1.41 -3.47 0.13
N LEU A 258 -2.07 -4.40 0.82
CA LEU A 258 -3.51 -4.61 0.79
C LEU A 258 -4.10 -4.24 2.16
N HIS A 259 -4.32 -2.95 2.36
CA HIS A 259 -4.84 -2.43 3.62
C HIS A 259 -6.28 -2.91 3.84
N ILE A 260 -6.50 -3.64 4.92
CA ILE A 260 -7.82 -4.10 5.36
C ILE A 260 -7.97 -3.77 6.85
N ASN A 261 -9.02 -3.01 7.18
CA ASN A 261 -9.36 -2.66 8.54
C ASN A 261 -9.57 -3.89 9.44
N LYS A 262 -9.43 -3.70 10.75
CA LYS A 262 -9.42 -4.77 11.75
C LYS A 262 -10.71 -5.58 11.88
N GLU A 263 -11.84 -5.07 11.39
CA GLU A 263 -13.15 -5.67 11.53
C GLU A 263 -13.24 -6.97 10.71
N TRP A 264 -13.77 -8.01 11.33
CA TRP A 264 -13.96 -9.33 10.73
C TRP A 264 -14.76 -9.29 9.41
N GLU A 265 -15.85 -8.53 9.40
CA GLU A 265 -16.72 -8.44 8.22
C GLU A 265 -16.01 -7.73 7.04
N GLN A 266 -15.12 -6.76 7.31
CA GLN A 266 -14.31 -6.13 6.27
C GLN A 266 -13.32 -7.12 5.66
N LEU A 267 -12.61 -7.88 6.50
CA LEU A 267 -11.71 -8.93 6.03
C LEU A 267 -12.45 -9.95 5.17
N LYS A 268 -13.55 -10.50 5.68
CA LYS A 268 -14.34 -11.53 5.00
C LYS A 268 -14.87 -11.04 3.65
N ALA A 269 -15.48 -9.87 3.61
CA ALA A 269 -16.04 -9.31 2.39
C ALA A 269 -14.93 -9.00 1.36
N THR A 270 -13.80 -8.42 1.80
CA THR A 270 -12.70 -8.10 0.90
C THR A 270 -12.06 -9.37 0.33
N MET A 271 -11.81 -10.39 1.16
CA MET A 271 -11.26 -11.64 0.68
C MET A 271 -12.17 -12.33 -0.33
N LEU A 272 -13.48 -12.35 -0.08
CA LEU A 272 -14.46 -12.90 -1.02
C LEU A 272 -14.40 -12.22 -2.40
N GLU A 273 -14.30 -10.90 -2.43
CA GLU A 273 -14.21 -10.15 -3.69
C GLU A 273 -12.85 -10.33 -4.38
N LEU A 274 -11.74 -10.35 -3.64
CA LEU A 274 -10.41 -10.58 -4.22
C LEU A 274 -10.27 -11.97 -4.83
N THR A 275 -10.74 -13.01 -4.13
CA THR A 275 -10.59 -14.42 -4.56
C THR A 275 -11.51 -14.79 -5.71
N ASN A 276 -12.69 -14.16 -5.81
CA ASN A 276 -13.66 -14.44 -6.87
C ASN A 276 -13.48 -13.55 -8.13
N ASN A 277 -12.60 -12.58 -8.09
CA ASN A 277 -12.33 -11.73 -9.24
C ASN A 277 -11.24 -12.35 -10.13
N GLU A 278 -11.65 -13.14 -11.11
CA GLU A 278 -10.74 -13.82 -12.04
C GLU A 278 -9.80 -12.85 -12.76
N SER A 279 -10.31 -11.69 -13.18
CA SER A 279 -9.51 -10.70 -13.91
C SER A 279 -8.42 -10.04 -13.06
N LEU A 280 -8.58 -10.03 -11.73
CA LEU A 280 -7.56 -9.55 -10.81
C LEU A 280 -6.37 -10.52 -10.73
N SER A 281 -6.59 -11.83 -10.90
CA SER A 281 -5.58 -12.88 -10.74
C SER A 281 -4.91 -12.83 -9.36
N PHE A 282 -5.70 -12.60 -8.29
CA PHE A 282 -5.18 -12.63 -6.93
C PHE A 282 -4.68 -14.04 -6.59
N SER A 283 -3.38 -14.20 -6.37
CA SER A 283 -2.73 -15.51 -6.24
C SER A 283 -2.27 -15.84 -4.83
N GLY A 284 -2.17 -14.84 -3.95
CA GLY A 284 -1.80 -15.07 -2.55
C GLY A 284 -1.42 -13.82 -1.79
N ALA A 285 -1.15 -13.98 -0.50
CA ALA A 285 -0.75 -12.86 0.33
C ALA A 285 0.05 -13.29 1.57
N SER A 286 0.92 -12.40 2.04
CA SER A 286 1.35 -12.37 3.44
C SER A 286 0.22 -11.84 4.29
N VAL A 287 0.11 -12.32 5.52
CA VAL A 287 -0.90 -11.88 6.49
C VAL A 287 -0.21 -11.37 7.75
N THR A 288 -0.54 -10.14 8.12
CA THR A 288 0.00 -9.51 9.34
C THR A 288 -1.09 -9.08 10.31
N ILE A 289 -0.73 -8.35 11.35
CA ILE A 289 -1.63 -7.82 12.36
C ILE A 289 -2.73 -6.97 11.70
N PRO A 290 -4.00 -7.12 12.11
CA PRO A 290 -4.52 -8.01 13.16
C PRO A 290 -5.09 -9.34 12.64
N HIS A 291 -4.84 -9.72 11.39
CA HIS A 291 -5.62 -10.70 10.64
C HIS A 291 -5.09 -12.15 10.70
N LYS A 292 -3.90 -12.41 11.27
CA LYS A 292 -3.27 -13.76 11.27
C LYS A 292 -4.18 -14.89 11.80
N THR A 293 -4.95 -14.66 12.85
CA THR A 293 -5.88 -15.65 13.40
C THR A 293 -7.21 -15.70 12.65
N ASN A 294 -7.69 -14.53 12.17
CA ASN A 294 -8.94 -14.46 11.42
C ASN A 294 -8.82 -15.06 10.02
N MET A 295 -7.68 -14.89 9.37
CA MET A 295 -7.45 -15.43 8.03
C MET A 295 -7.51 -16.96 8.00
N MET A 296 -7.06 -17.62 9.06
CA MET A 296 -7.23 -19.08 9.18
C MET A 296 -8.69 -19.54 9.08
N ARG A 297 -9.65 -18.72 9.56
CA ARG A 297 -11.08 -19.07 9.50
C ARG A 297 -11.64 -19.00 8.07
N LEU A 298 -10.94 -18.32 7.15
CA LEU A 298 -11.31 -18.20 5.75
C LEU A 298 -10.61 -19.25 4.88
N ALA A 299 -9.48 -19.80 5.34
CA ALA A 299 -8.72 -20.78 4.57
C ALA A 299 -9.36 -22.18 4.67
N GLU A 300 -9.68 -22.78 3.52
CA GLU A 300 -10.20 -24.13 3.41
C GLU A 300 -9.13 -25.17 3.75
N HIS A 301 -7.90 -24.92 3.29
CA HIS A 301 -6.77 -25.79 3.54
C HIS A 301 -5.76 -25.13 4.47
N GLN A 302 -5.45 -25.82 5.54
CA GLN A 302 -4.50 -25.40 6.56
C GLN A 302 -3.49 -26.51 6.74
N ASP A 303 -2.19 -26.22 6.63
CA ASP A 303 -1.17 -27.20 6.93
C ASP A 303 -1.09 -27.50 8.45
N GLU A 304 -0.34 -28.53 8.82
CA GLU A 304 -0.22 -28.94 10.23
C GLU A 304 0.44 -27.86 11.08
N MET A 305 1.35 -27.07 10.54
CA MET A 305 2.00 -25.97 11.24
C MET A 305 1.00 -24.86 11.56
N CYS A 306 0.21 -24.46 10.57
CA CYS A 306 -0.83 -23.45 10.72
C CYS A 306 -1.87 -23.85 11.77
N LYS A 307 -2.32 -25.12 11.74
CA LYS A 307 -3.24 -25.70 12.73
C LYS A 307 -2.64 -25.69 14.14
N ALA A 308 -1.40 -26.13 14.28
CA ALA A 308 -0.72 -26.15 15.58
C ALA A 308 -0.55 -24.75 16.19
N VAL A 309 -0.26 -23.75 15.37
CA VAL A 309 -0.09 -22.36 15.81
C VAL A 309 -1.42 -21.66 16.07
N GLY A 310 -2.48 -22.01 15.33
CA GLY A 310 -3.75 -21.28 15.36
C GLY A 310 -3.67 -19.88 14.72
N ALA A 311 -2.68 -19.66 13.82
CA ALA A 311 -2.48 -18.41 13.09
C ALA A 311 -1.75 -18.67 11.77
N THR A 312 -2.05 -17.87 10.75
CA THR A 312 -1.34 -17.89 9.46
C THR A 312 -0.68 -16.56 9.17
N ASN A 313 0.48 -16.59 8.52
CA ASN A 313 1.11 -15.41 7.95
C ASN A 313 1.21 -15.48 6.43
N THR A 314 0.76 -16.57 5.79
CA THR A 314 0.89 -16.79 4.35
C THR A 314 -0.32 -17.53 3.82
N ILE A 315 -0.90 -17.03 2.73
CA ILE A 315 -1.98 -17.69 2.00
C ILE A 315 -1.65 -17.78 0.50
N THR A 316 -2.18 -18.82 -0.15
CA THR A 316 -2.33 -18.90 -1.61
C THR A 316 -3.79 -18.95 -1.97
N ASN A 317 -4.13 -18.45 -3.16
CA ASN A 317 -5.45 -18.58 -3.76
C ASN A 317 -5.34 -19.44 -5.04
N ASP A 318 -6.06 -20.52 -5.08
CA ASP A 318 -6.21 -21.34 -6.29
C ASP A 318 -7.70 -21.37 -6.66
N GLN A 319 -8.06 -20.53 -7.64
CA GLN A 319 -9.42 -20.41 -8.18
C GLN A 319 -10.52 -20.25 -7.10
N GLY A 320 -10.27 -19.41 -6.12
CA GLY A 320 -11.19 -19.13 -5.00
C GLY A 320 -10.94 -19.97 -3.76
N THR A 321 -10.12 -21.04 -3.85
CA THR A 321 -9.77 -21.88 -2.71
C THR A 321 -8.51 -21.37 -2.00
N LEU A 322 -8.63 -21.01 -0.73
CA LEU A 322 -7.52 -20.50 0.08
C LEU A 322 -6.79 -21.65 0.80
N SER A 323 -5.48 -21.68 0.63
CA SER A 323 -4.58 -22.53 1.42
C SER A 323 -3.68 -21.67 2.30
N ALA A 324 -3.49 -22.07 3.56
CA ALA A 324 -2.78 -21.30 4.58
C ALA A 324 -1.61 -22.08 5.18
N THR A 325 -0.49 -21.36 5.39
CA THR A 325 0.69 -21.84 6.12
C THR A 325 1.20 -20.78 7.09
N ASN A 326 2.21 -21.13 7.91
CA ASN A 326 2.85 -20.19 8.82
C ASN A 326 4.38 -20.28 8.72
N THR A 327 4.98 -19.37 7.96
CA THR A 327 6.43 -19.32 7.74
C THR A 327 7.18 -18.66 8.90
N ASP A 328 6.52 -17.93 9.81
CA ASP A 328 7.15 -17.33 10.99
C ASP A 328 7.78 -18.41 11.88
N VAL A 329 7.10 -19.55 12.06
CA VAL A 329 7.59 -20.64 12.91
C VAL A 329 8.93 -21.17 12.44
N GLN A 330 9.04 -21.46 11.14
CA GLN A 330 10.26 -21.98 10.58
C GLN A 330 11.39 -20.93 10.63
N ALA A 331 11.07 -19.67 10.35
CA ALA A 331 12.02 -18.57 10.46
C ALA A 331 12.57 -18.43 11.89
N ILE A 332 11.71 -18.46 12.90
CA ILE A 332 12.14 -18.38 14.30
C ILE A 332 12.99 -19.61 14.68
N LYS A 333 12.60 -20.82 14.27
CA LYS A 333 13.38 -22.04 14.53
C LYS A 333 14.80 -21.97 13.99
N GLU A 334 14.98 -21.38 12.80
CA GLU A 334 16.30 -21.26 12.18
C GLU A 334 17.17 -20.19 12.85
N LEU A 335 16.55 -19.19 13.47
CA LEU A 335 17.24 -18.09 14.15
C LEU A 335 17.58 -18.39 15.62
N VAL A 336 16.77 -19.25 16.27
CA VAL A 336 16.91 -19.60 17.69
C VAL A 336 17.44 -21.02 17.81
N ASN A 337 18.78 -21.17 17.79
CA ASN A 337 19.38 -22.50 17.76
C ASN A 337 19.69 -23.08 19.14
N GLU A 338 19.98 -22.24 20.15
CA GLU A 338 20.45 -22.70 21.47
C GLU A 338 19.93 -21.73 22.55
N ALA A 339 19.03 -22.19 23.36
CA ALA A 339 18.61 -21.50 24.58
C ALA A 339 18.25 -22.53 25.65
N SER A 340 18.55 -22.23 26.89
CA SER A 340 18.17 -23.09 28.03
C SER A 340 16.82 -22.70 28.59
N HIS A 341 16.42 -21.43 28.48
CA HIS A 341 15.12 -20.93 28.90
C HIS A 341 14.74 -19.63 28.15
N ALA A 342 13.61 -19.61 27.48
CA ALA A 342 13.11 -18.47 26.73
C ALA A 342 12.01 -17.69 27.48
N LEU A 343 12.04 -16.36 27.32
CA LEU A 343 10.95 -15.47 27.70
C LEU A 343 10.30 -14.85 26.47
N VAL A 344 9.01 -15.10 26.27
CA VAL A 344 8.23 -14.52 25.19
C VAL A 344 7.39 -13.36 25.70
N LEU A 345 7.50 -12.19 25.07
CA LEU A 345 6.75 -11.00 25.40
C LEU A 345 5.62 -10.80 24.39
N GLY A 346 4.36 -10.83 24.87
CA GLY A 346 3.16 -10.66 24.03
C GLY A 346 2.33 -11.93 23.86
N SER A 347 1.10 -11.78 23.32
CA SER A 347 0.13 -12.89 23.11
C SER A 347 -0.55 -12.84 21.73
N GLY A 348 0.08 -12.18 20.76
CA GLY A 348 -0.41 -12.04 19.37
C GLY A 348 -0.02 -13.23 18.49
N GLY A 349 -0.27 -13.08 17.16
CA GLY A 349 0.06 -14.12 16.17
C GLY A 349 1.53 -14.50 16.13
N VAL A 350 2.45 -13.52 16.25
CA VAL A 350 3.91 -13.79 16.29
C VAL A 350 4.29 -14.52 17.57
N ALA A 351 3.68 -14.19 18.72
CA ALA A 351 3.92 -14.92 19.96
C ALA A 351 3.50 -16.39 19.85
N ARG A 352 2.36 -16.69 19.21
CA ARG A 352 1.94 -18.07 18.90
C ARG A 352 3.01 -18.80 18.06
N SER A 353 3.53 -18.15 17.03
CA SER A 353 4.59 -18.73 16.19
C SER A 353 5.89 -18.96 16.97
N ALA A 354 6.28 -18.01 17.84
CA ALA A 354 7.47 -18.16 18.68
C ALA A 354 7.30 -19.32 19.69
N LEU A 355 6.15 -19.43 20.35
CA LEU A 355 5.86 -20.51 21.27
C LEU A 355 5.87 -21.88 20.58
N ALA A 356 5.27 -22.00 19.39
CA ALA A 356 5.30 -23.23 18.60
C ALA A 356 6.74 -23.61 18.17
N ALA A 357 7.55 -22.64 17.76
CA ALA A 357 8.95 -22.83 17.43
C ALA A 357 9.76 -23.35 18.64
N LEU A 358 9.65 -22.67 19.79
CA LEU A 358 10.35 -23.03 21.03
C LEU A 358 9.89 -24.40 21.56
N GLN A 359 8.60 -24.71 21.51
CA GLN A 359 8.07 -26.02 21.87
C GLN A 359 8.69 -27.13 20.99
N SER A 360 8.77 -26.90 19.66
CA SER A 360 9.35 -27.87 18.73
C SER A 360 10.86 -28.09 18.94
N LEU A 361 11.54 -27.10 19.51
CA LEU A 361 12.98 -27.17 19.90
C LEU A 361 13.16 -27.70 21.34
N ASN A 362 12.08 -28.01 22.06
CA ASN A 362 12.09 -28.40 23.46
C ASN A 362 12.76 -27.37 24.39
N ILE A 363 12.63 -26.08 24.10
CA ILE A 363 13.16 -25.00 24.92
C ILE A 363 12.10 -24.64 25.97
N PRO A 364 12.40 -24.78 27.28
CA PRO A 364 11.53 -24.30 28.36
C PRO A 364 11.18 -22.83 28.15
N THR A 365 9.90 -22.48 28.27
CA THR A 365 9.44 -21.14 27.90
C THR A 365 8.52 -20.56 28.95
N THR A 366 8.77 -19.31 29.31
CA THR A 366 7.84 -18.45 30.04
C THR A 366 7.26 -17.37 29.14
N ILE A 367 6.05 -16.89 29.47
CA ILE A 367 5.36 -15.88 28.70
C ILE A 367 4.84 -14.74 29.59
N VAL A 368 4.97 -13.50 29.11
CA VAL A 368 4.33 -12.29 29.68
C VAL A 368 3.44 -11.64 28.65
N ALA A 369 2.24 -11.28 29.03
CA ALA A 369 1.34 -10.49 28.20
C ALA A 369 0.37 -9.65 29.04
N ARG A 370 0.00 -8.46 28.54
CA ARG A 370 -1.00 -7.59 29.19
C ARG A 370 -2.39 -8.26 29.31
N ASN A 371 -2.76 -9.08 28.33
CA ASN A 371 -3.99 -9.85 28.35
C ASN A 371 -3.74 -11.22 29.01
N VAL A 372 -4.16 -11.34 30.28
CA VAL A 372 -3.96 -12.53 31.11
C VAL A 372 -4.70 -13.75 30.54
N GLU A 373 -5.92 -13.57 30.06
CA GLU A 373 -6.74 -14.69 29.53
C GLU A 373 -6.07 -15.31 28.29
N LYS A 374 -5.61 -14.47 27.35
CA LYS A 374 -4.88 -14.94 26.18
C LYS A 374 -3.54 -15.57 26.55
N ARG A 375 -2.83 -15.04 27.54
CA ARG A 375 -1.59 -15.63 28.04
C ARG A 375 -1.83 -17.04 28.54
N ASP A 376 -2.85 -17.22 29.40
CA ASP A 376 -3.17 -18.50 30.00
C ASP A 376 -3.69 -19.53 28.98
N GLU A 377 -4.42 -19.07 27.96
CA GLU A 377 -4.77 -19.88 26.78
C GLU A 377 -3.52 -20.42 26.10
N LEU A 378 -2.53 -19.54 25.85
CA LEU A 378 -1.27 -19.92 25.20
C LEU A 378 -0.43 -20.88 26.05
N CYS A 379 -0.42 -20.69 27.37
CA CYS A 379 0.24 -21.62 28.27
C CYS A 379 -0.35 -23.03 28.16
N ASN A 380 -1.68 -23.13 28.10
CA ASN A 380 -2.37 -24.41 27.94
C ASN A 380 -2.09 -25.07 26.58
N ILE A 381 -2.00 -24.30 25.49
CA ILE A 381 -1.79 -24.83 24.14
C ILE A 381 -0.34 -25.29 23.97
N PHE A 382 0.63 -24.47 24.39
CA PHE A 382 2.06 -24.68 24.08
C PHE A 382 2.88 -25.24 25.25
N GLY A 383 2.26 -25.46 26.41
CA GLY A 383 2.97 -25.99 27.57
C GLY A 383 3.97 -25.04 28.21
N CYS A 384 3.87 -23.73 27.95
CA CYS A 384 4.69 -22.70 28.58
C CYS A 384 4.07 -22.30 29.96
N THR A 385 4.84 -21.55 30.75
CA THR A 385 4.40 -21.07 32.07
C THR A 385 4.29 -19.54 32.07
N PRO A 386 3.32 -18.98 32.83
CA PRO A 386 3.30 -17.55 33.07
C PRO A 386 4.60 -17.10 33.78
N TRP A 387 5.09 -15.90 33.43
CA TRP A 387 6.20 -15.30 34.15
C TRP A 387 5.83 -15.06 35.62
N ASP A 388 6.63 -15.56 36.53
CA ASP A 388 6.69 -15.14 37.92
C ASP A 388 8.12 -14.58 38.19
N SER A 389 8.23 -13.64 39.09
CA SER A 389 9.53 -13.01 39.42
C SER A 389 10.49 -13.94 40.19
N SER A 390 10.18 -15.24 40.28
CA SER A 390 11.05 -16.23 40.88
C SER A 390 12.24 -16.54 39.95
N THR A 391 13.38 -16.77 40.51
CA THR A 391 14.73 -17.00 40.07
C THR A 391 14.99 -17.88 38.82
N GLN A 392 14.26 -17.71 37.74
CA GLN A 392 14.56 -18.41 36.48
C GLN A 392 15.65 -17.66 35.70
N THR A 393 16.69 -18.34 35.34
CA THR A 393 17.75 -17.79 34.48
C THR A 393 17.25 -17.79 33.05
N ILE A 394 16.94 -16.62 32.49
CA ILE A 394 16.53 -16.43 31.09
C ILE A 394 17.77 -16.12 30.27
N ASP A 395 17.99 -16.85 29.18
CA ASP A 395 19.08 -16.63 28.23
C ASP A 395 18.58 -16.26 26.82
N LEU A 396 17.25 -16.27 26.60
CA LEU A 396 16.61 -15.80 25.37
C LEU A 396 15.37 -14.97 25.70
N ILE A 397 15.30 -13.76 25.19
CA ILE A 397 14.10 -12.89 25.24
C ILE A 397 13.61 -12.65 23.83
N ILE A 398 12.32 -12.94 23.56
CA ILE A 398 11.69 -12.68 22.26
C ILE A 398 10.59 -11.65 22.44
N ASN A 399 10.76 -10.44 21.88
CA ASN A 399 9.70 -9.45 21.81
C ASN A 399 8.76 -9.76 20.64
N CYS A 400 7.53 -10.13 20.96
CA CYS A 400 6.43 -10.36 20.01
C CYS A 400 5.31 -9.30 20.18
N THR A 401 5.62 -8.15 20.81
CA THR A 401 4.71 -7.01 20.96
C THR A 401 5.00 -5.95 19.91
N PRO A 402 4.08 -5.01 19.64
CA PRO A 402 4.36 -3.86 18.80
C PRO A 402 5.09 -2.72 19.54
N VAL A 403 5.50 -2.92 20.79
CA VAL A 403 6.24 -1.91 21.57
C VAL A 403 7.59 -1.63 20.92
N GLY A 404 7.90 -0.35 20.70
CA GLY A 404 9.10 0.07 19.97
C GLY A 404 8.91 0.18 18.44
N MET A 405 7.76 -0.17 17.89
CA MET A 405 7.45 -0.07 16.44
C MET A 405 7.00 1.35 16.08
N ILE A 406 7.47 1.87 14.97
CA ILE A 406 7.03 3.17 14.41
C ILE A 406 5.50 3.15 14.21
N GLY A 407 4.83 4.22 14.68
CA GLY A 407 3.38 4.35 14.61
C GLY A 407 2.60 3.57 15.67
N SER A 408 3.27 2.87 16.59
CA SER A 408 2.61 2.29 17.77
C SER A 408 2.44 3.34 18.88
N SER A 409 1.52 3.08 19.82
CA SER A 409 1.33 3.95 21.01
C SER A 409 2.57 4.01 21.93
N ASP A 410 3.43 2.98 21.84
CA ASP A 410 4.57 2.77 22.72
C ASP A 410 5.89 2.76 21.92
N GLU A 411 5.99 3.57 20.87
CA GLU A 411 7.11 3.61 19.93
C GLU A 411 8.47 3.87 20.58
N LEU A 412 8.51 4.74 21.57
CA LEU A 412 9.75 5.12 22.27
C LEU A 412 9.99 4.31 23.56
N ALA A 413 9.19 3.29 23.82
CA ALA A 413 9.29 2.48 25.02
C ALA A 413 9.96 1.12 24.76
N SER A 414 10.56 0.57 25.82
CA SER A 414 10.99 -0.83 25.83
C SER A 414 9.83 -1.75 26.28
N PRO A 415 9.63 -2.93 25.69
CA PRO A 415 8.65 -3.89 26.18
C PRO A 415 8.97 -4.41 27.60
N LEU A 416 10.23 -4.37 28.03
CA LEU A 416 10.60 -4.70 29.41
C LEU A 416 10.00 -3.68 30.41
N ASP A 417 10.06 -2.38 30.06
CA ASP A 417 9.52 -1.31 30.89
C ASP A 417 7.99 -1.31 30.88
N THR A 418 7.37 -1.44 29.71
CA THR A 418 5.90 -1.44 29.57
C THR A 418 5.21 -2.65 30.20
N LEU A 419 5.95 -3.73 30.43
CA LEU A 419 5.47 -4.95 31.11
C LEU A 419 6.01 -5.04 32.55
N GLU A 420 6.67 -3.97 33.04
CA GLU A 420 7.20 -3.87 34.42
C GLU A 420 8.11 -5.04 34.79
N LEU A 421 8.97 -5.49 33.85
CA LEU A 421 9.85 -6.62 34.03
C LEU A 421 11.21 -6.19 34.58
N ASN A 422 11.51 -6.62 35.79
CA ASN A 422 12.83 -6.41 36.38
C ASN A 422 13.78 -7.57 35.96
N ILE A 423 14.29 -7.50 34.73
CA ILE A 423 15.22 -8.49 34.16
C ILE A 423 16.56 -7.80 33.92
N GLU A 424 17.63 -8.35 34.48
CA GLU A 424 18.98 -7.87 34.24
C GLU A 424 19.52 -8.43 32.91
N LEU A 425 19.72 -7.54 31.93
CA LEU A 425 20.32 -7.90 30.66
C LEU A 425 21.86 -7.97 30.81
N HIS A 426 22.46 -9.01 30.23
CA HIS A 426 23.92 -9.22 30.24
C HIS A 426 24.36 -9.96 28.96
N LYS A 427 25.70 -10.03 28.73
CA LYS A 427 26.28 -10.55 27.49
C LYS A 427 25.89 -11.99 27.09
N ASP A 428 25.40 -12.79 28.04
CA ASP A 428 25.01 -14.19 27.80
C ASP A 428 23.53 -14.32 27.43
N VAL A 429 22.78 -13.21 27.46
CA VAL A 429 21.37 -13.16 27.03
C VAL A 429 21.31 -12.84 25.54
N THR A 430 20.48 -13.58 24.81
CA THR A 430 20.09 -13.27 23.44
C THR A 430 18.78 -12.51 23.47
N VAL A 431 18.74 -11.32 22.83
CA VAL A 431 17.53 -10.53 22.67
C VAL A 431 17.12 -10.56 21.21
N PHE A 432 15.93 -11.10 20.96
CA PHE A 432 15.30 -11.16 19.66
C PHE A 432 14.10 -10.22 19.65
N ASP A 433 14.20 -9.14 18.88
CA ASP A 433 13.06 -8.25 18.66
C ASP A 433 12.43 -8.53 17.30
N THR A 434 11.13 -8.86 17.27
CA THR A 434 10.42 -9.10 16.00
C THR A 434 9.96 -7.80 15.32
N VAL A 435 10.14 -6.64 15.97
CA VAL A 435 9.97 -5.33 15.34
C VAL A 435 11.16 -5.06 14.43
N TYR A 436 10.89 -4.64 13.19
CA TYR A 436 11.91 -4.32 12.19
C TYR A 436 11.92 -2.85 11.76
N SER A 437 10.89 -2.10 12.14
CA SER A 437 10.80 -0.66 11.88
C SER A 437 10.42 0.10 13.16
N PRO A 438 11.38 0.80 13.79
CA PRO A 438 12.76 0.99 13.37
C PRO A 438 13.59 -0.28 13.58
N LYS A 439 14.75 -0.37 12.92
CA LYS A 439 15.71 -1.47 13.12
C LYS A 439 16.27 -1.52 14.54
N GLU A 440 16.60 -0.35 15.09
CA GLU A 440 17.09 -0.17 16.45
C GLU A 440 15.97 0.34 17.36
N THR A 441 15.21 -0.60 17.93
CA THR A 441 14.20 -0.29 18.95
C THR A 441 14.84 0.07 20.28
N PRO A 442 14.13 0.68 21.24
CA PRO A 442 14.62 0.88 22.60
C PRO A 442 15.09 -0.41 23.29
N LEU A 443 14.42 -1.55 23.03
CA LEU A 443 14.85 -2.85 23.53
C LEU A 443 16.22 -3.26 22.97
N ILE A 444 16.39 -3.15 21.65
CA ILE A 444 17.66 -3.50 20.97
C ILE A 444 18.79 -2.58 21.44
N SER A 445 18.55 -1.27 21.53
CA SER A 445 19.54 -0.30 22.00
C SER A 445 19.98 -0.59 23.43
N GLY A 446 19.03 -0.87 24.35
CA GLY A 446 19.30 -1.24 25.72
C GLY A 446 20.11 -2.54 25.81
N ALA A 447 19.73 -3.58 25.08
CA ALA A 447 20.42 -4.87 25.05
C ALA A 447 21.85 -4.76 24.47
N SER A 448 22.01 -4.00 23.39
CA SER A 448 23.33 -3.77 22.77
C SER A 448 24.30 -3.04 23.71
N SER A 449 23.81 -2.09 24.51
CA SER A 449 24.63 -1.31 25.44
C SER A 449 25.32 -2.15 26.54
N VAL A 450 24.70 -3.29 26.88
CA VAL A 450 25.26 -4.25 27.88
C VAL A 450 25.90 -5.50 27.27
N GLY A 451 26.00 -5.54 25.93
CA GLY A 451 26.72 -6.60 25.20
C GLY A 451 25.88 -7.87 24.95
N CYS A 452 24.56 -7.84 25.01
CA CYS A 452 23.70 -8.96 24.62
C CYS A 452 23.94 -9.39 23.16
N LYS A 453 23.67 -10.65 22.87
CA LYS A 453 23.51 -11.09 21.47
C LYS A 453 22.18 -10.59 20.92
N ILE A 454 22.19 -10.08 19.70
CA ILE A 454 21.01 -9.46 19.09
C ILE A 454 20.55 -10.26 17.87
N ILE A 455 19.23 -10.52 17.79
CA ILE A 455 18.55 -10.98 16.58
C ILE A 455 17.56 -9.88 16.19
N PHE A 456 17.80 -9.27 15.05
CA PHE A 456 16.96 -8.18 14.53
C PHE A 456 15.69 -8.71 13.86
N GLY A 457 14.60 -7.94 13.94
CA GLY A 457 13.33 -8.25 13.28
C GLY A 457 13.46 -8.31 11.75
N GLU A 458 14.34 -7.50 11.15
CA GLU A 458 14.68 -7.55 9.73
C GLU A 458 15.22 -8.94 9.30
N THR A 459 16.04 -9.57 10.16
CA THR A 459 16.56 -10.92 9.88
C THR A 459 15.43 -11.96 9.84
N MET A 460 14.47 -11.85 10.78
CA MET A 460 13.29 -12.71 10.79
C MET A 460 12.40 -12.42 9.57
N PHE A 461 12.21 -11.13 9.24
CA PHE A 461 11.41 -10.73 8.08
C PHE A 461 11.96 -11.36 6.80
N ASN A 462 13.25 -11.24 6.53
CA ASN A 462 13.87 -11.79 5.33
C ASN A 462 13.70 -13.32 5.26
N LYS A 463 13.92 -14.00 6.38
CA LYS A 463 13.81 -15.46 6.45
C LYS A 463 12.41 -15.97 6.17
N GLN A 464 11.39 -15.38 6.80
CA GLN A 464 9.99 -15.77 6.57
C GLN A 464 9.52 -15.40 5.16
N ALA A 465 10.02 -14.28 4.58
CA ALA A 465 9.68 -13.85 3.24
C ALA A 465 10.28 -14.77 2.15
N GLU A 466 11.50 -15.27 2.33
CA GLU A 466 12.09 -16.33 1.48
C GLU A 466 11.20 -17.59 1.47
N LEU A 467 10.73 -18.01 2.63
CA LEU A 467 9.84 -19.17 2.75
C LEU A 467 8.46 -18.93 2.12
N GLN A 468 7.95 -17.70 2.18
CA GLN A 468 6.72 -17.29 1.47
C GLN A 468 6.90 -17.41 -0.04
N GLN A 469 8.00 -16.88 -0.58
CA GLN A 469 8.33 -17.02 -2.00
C GLN A 469 8.37 -18.49 -2.42
N ALA A 470 9.05 -19.34 -1.67
CA ALA A 470 9.11 -20.76 -1.95
C ALA A 470 7.74 -21.47 -1.88
N PHE A 471 6.79 -20.93 -1.11
CA PHE A 471 5.42 -21.43 -1.01
C PHE A 471 4.57 -21.02 -2.22
N TRP A 472 4.73 -19.80 -2.73
CA TRP A 472 3.95 -19.25 -3.85
C TRP A 472 4.43 -19.74 -5.23
N VAL A 473 5.71 -20.06 -5.38
CA VAL A 473 6.37 -20.36 -6.66
C VAL A 473 6.49 -21.88 -6.92
N ARG A 474 5.70 -22.66 -6.25
CA ARG A 474 5.69 -24.14 -6.39
C ARG A 474 5.00 -24.61 -7.65
#